data_9876685c577e60e0e8f1bc67d00d5475
#
_entry.id   9876685c577e60e0e8f1bc67d00d5475
#
_cell.length_a   1.000
_cell.length_b   1.000
_cell.length_c   1.000
_cell.angle_alpha   90.00
_cell.angle_beta   90.00
_cell.angle_gamma   90.00
#
_symmetry.space_group_name_H-M   'P 1'
#
loop_
_entity.id
_entity.type
_entity.pdbx_description
1 polymer ?
#
loop_
_entity_poly.entity_id
_entity_poly.type
_entity_poly.pdbx_seq_one_letter_code
_entity_poly.pdbx_strand_id
1 'polypeptide(L)'
;MHRDQRVFPLAVVPSPPRCGRGFWGGEGRAELPLASAAPQPGSGRRVPRAAMAAAFSSDGEAALRRELRSAVAAAPRSDLDGFYEMGRAAAFVRDGGFRKVALQFPDELLADAVEVAGRMEAATGAEMYVLGDTTYGSCCVDEVAAEHVGAEAVLHYGPACLSPCRKLPVLHIFGQQPLDVGRCTEVFRELYPEQQSCVVVLSDVVYAHAMGELEQQLCPEYPNIIFSRLVCGDPPGPAVPGEERKFGRQFLVEAAGGLQDYAMFYVGAEGLALTSFMLTWNCCPFSSFNPITGCGRHETLNVNRALMRRLYLVERARDASVVGILVGTLGVAGYLTVLQHLRELLRRAGKRSYTLAVGKPNPAKLANFLEVDIFVLVACAQNSLLDSSDFYRPVVTPYELELACNPAREWTGNYLTDFRDLLPGACAHVELPAAVPAAEAVPDVSLITGKMRATHLCDPLTSQLPPSTALACRDQTRALAEISPAASFLESRSWQGLEQQLGQTPVSKAVQGRRGIAIAYEDEGCEQP
;
A
#
# COMPACT_ATOMS: atom_id res chain seq x y z
N MET A 1 -6.62 21.58 28.92
CA MET A 1 -6.17 20.38 29.62
C MET A 1 -5.59 19.43 28.58
N HIS A 2 -4.27 19.53 28.36
CA HIS A 2 -3.51 18.68 27.47
C HIS A 2 -3.26 17.32 28.12
N ARG A 3 -3.57 16.22 27.43
CA ARG A 3 -3.09 14.89 27.79
C ARG A 3 -2.06 14.46 26.75
N ASP A 4 -0.81 14.40 27.21
CA ASP A 4 0.33 13.82 26.51
C ASP A 4 0.05 12.39 26.05
N GLN A 5 0.15 12.15 24.75
CA GLN A 5 0.29 10.82 24.19
C GLN A 5 1.77 10.57 23.92
N ARG A 6 2.41 9.79 24.77
CA ARG A 6 3.78 9.32 24.55
C ARG A 6 3.79 8.22 23.51
N VAL A 7 4.45 8.49 22.39
CA VAL A 7 4.83 7.51 21.38
C VAL A 7 6.16 6.91 21.81
N PHE A 8 6.22 5.59 22.00
CA PHE A 8 7.47 4.87 22.28
C PHE A 8 8.20 4.54 21.00
N PRO A 9 9.52 4.78 20.92
CA PRO A 9 10.32 4.35 19.77
C PRO A 9 10.58 2.84 19.81
N LEU A 10 10.50 2.21 18.65
CA LEU A 10 10.88 0.81 18.43
C LEU A 10 12.38 0.63 18.63
N ALA A 11 12.74 -0.30 19.51
CA ALA A 11 14.12 -0.67 19.76
C ALA A 11 14.73 -1.37 18.54
N VAL A 12 15.90 -0.89 18.15
CA VAL A 12 16.78 -1.50 17.14
C VAL A 12 17.44 -2.73 17.77
N VAL A 13 17.19 -3.91 17.17
CA VAL A 13 17.89 -5.15 17.53
C VAL A 13 19.12 -5.28 16.64
N PRO A 14 20.32 -5.44 17.18
CA PRO A 14 21.54 -5.63 16.40
C PRO A 14 21.63 -7.05 15.82
N SER A 15 22.15 -7.14 14.59
CA SER A 15 22.38 -8.37 13.84
C SER A 15 23.48 -9.22 14.46
N PRO A 16 23.40 -10.57 14.43
CA PRO A 16 24.45 -11.44 14.91
C PRO A 16 25.63 -11.57 13.91
N PRO A 17 26.85 -11.87 14.39
CA PRO A 17 28.05 -11.93 13.56
C PRO A 17 28.12 -13.20 12.71
N ARG A 18 28.71 -13.06 11.53
CA ARG A 18 29.02 -14.14 10.58
C ARG A 18 30.05 -15.09 11.17
N CYS A 19 29.74 -16.37 11.18
CA CYS A 19 30.70 -17.43 11.47
C CYS A 19 31.15 -18.14 10.19
N GLY A 20 32.45 -18.45 10.17
CA GLY A 20 33.21 -18.86 9.03
C GLY A 20 33.00 -20.29 8.53
N ARG A 21 33.54 -20.51 7.35
CA ARG A 21 33.61 -21.77 6.59
C ARG A 21 34.41 -22.84 7.34
N GLY A 22 33.91 -24.05 7.33
CA GLY A 22 34.66 -25.27 7.59
C GLY A 22 34.33 -26.31 6.54
N PHE A 23 35.37 -26.69 5.79
CA PHE A 23 35.44 -27.84 4.88
C PHE A 23 35.30 -29.18 5.62
N TRP A 24 34.60 -30.16 5.05
CA TRP A 24 34.96 -31.56 5.04
C TRP A 24 34.25 -32.28 3.92
N GLY A 25 35.04 -32.99 3.11
CA GLY A 25 34.62 -33.87 2.04
C GLY A 25 34.37 -35.29 2.50
N GLY A 26 33.79 -36.09 1.65
CA GLY A 26 33.62 -37.53 1.84
C GLY A 26 32.77 -38.16 0.73
N GLU A 27 33.44 -38.93 -0.12
CA GLU A 27 32.96 -39.70 -1.27
C GLU A 27 32.11 -40.90 -0.86
N GLY A 28 31.29 -41.42 -1.81
CA GLY A 28 30.86 -42.82 -1.79
C GLY A 28 29.55 -43.12 -2.51
N ARG A 29 29.65 -43.41 -3.79
CA ARG A 29 29.11 -44.52 -4.64
C ARG A 29 27.77 -45.16 -4.30
N ALA A 30 26.86 -45.13 -5.28
CA ALA A 30 26.37 -46.20 -6.20
C ALA A 30 25.28 -47.14 -5.65
N GLU A 31 24.20 -47.28 -6.30
CA GLU A 31 23.69 -48.26 -7.26
C GLU A 31 22.16 -48.42 -7.21
N LEU A 32 21.55 -48.42 -8.39
CA LEU A 32 20.20 -48.92 -8.70
C LEU A 32 20.21 -50.46 -8.72
N PRO A 33 19.11 -51.26 -8.74
CA PRO A 33 18.03 -51.16 -9.70
C PRO A 33 16.62 -51.73 -9.34
N LEU A 34 15.66 -51.42 -10.26
CA LEU A 34 14.56 -52.23 -10.82
C LEU A 34 13.48 -52.90 -9.95
N ALA A 35 12.23 -52.62 -10.18
CA ALA A 35 11.22 -53.37 -10.92
C ALA A 35 9.77 -53.14 -10.42
N SER A 36 8.92 -52.76 -11.36
CA SER A 36 7.59 -53.29 -11.68
C SER A 36 6.54 -53.54 -10.59
N ALA A 37 5.42 -52.80 -10.67
CA ALA A 37 4.05 -53.37 -10.68
C ALA A 37 2.97 -52.31 -10.98
N ALA A 38 1.94 -52.73 -11.69
CA ALA A 38 0.87 -52.01 -12.33
C ALA A 38 -0.26 -51.48 -11.37
N PRO A 39 -1.27 -50.75 -11.86
CA PRO A 39 -2.07 -49.77 -11.10
C PRO A 39 -3.37 -50.33 -10.52
N GLN A 40 -3.85 -49.67 -9.47
CA GLN A 40 -5.25 -49.77 -9.01
C GLN A 40 -5.84 -48.36 -8.76
N PRO A 41 -7.15 -48.14 -8.92
CA PRO A 41 -7.77 -46.86 -9.05
C PRO A 41 -8.37 -46.29 -7.77
N GLY A 42 -8.37 -44.96 -7.66
CA GLY A 42 -9.35 -44.22 -6.85
C GLY A 42 -8.94 -43.80 -5.47
N SER A 43 -8.43 -42.62 -5.32
CA SER A 43 -8.67 -41.81 -4.12
C SER A 43 -8.21 -40.35 -4.36
N GLY A 44 -8.94 -39.40 -3.77
CA GLY A 44 -8.86 -37.99 -3.96
C GLY A 44 -7.46 -37.37 -4.00
N ARG A 45 -7.28 -36.38 -4.83
CA ARG A 45 -6.08 -35.56 -4.93
C ARG A 45 -5.76 -34.93 -3.57
N ARG A 46 -4.94 -35.59 -2.79
CA ARG A 46 -4.17 -34.93 -1.74
C ARG A 46 -3.07 -34.12 -2.42
N VAL A 47 -3.14 -32.79 -2.30
CA VAL A 47 -2.04 -31.91 -2.65
C VAL A 47 -0.81 -32.34 -1.85
N PRO A 48 0.35 -32.58 -2.48
CA PRO A 48 1.54 -33.06 -1.75
C PRO A 48 1.96 -32.04 -0.71
N ARG A 49 2.21 -32.51 0.51
CA ARG A 49 2.70 -31.71 1.65
C ARG A 49 4.00 -30.95 1.36
N ALA A 50 4.77 -31.40 0.36
CA ALA A 50 5.95 -30.73 -0.17
C ALA A 50 5.63 -29.42 -0.92
N ALA A 51 4.47 -29.32 -1.59
CA ALA A 51 4.05 -28.08 -2.28
C ALA A 51 3.63 -26.98 -1.30
N MET A 52 3.11 -27.36 -0.10
CA MET A 52 2.81 -26.38 0.95
C MET A 52 4.08 -25.87 1.64
N ALA A 53 5.10 -26.71 1.83
CA ALA A 53 6.38 -26.29 2.42
C ALA A 53 7.16 -25.34 1.49
N ALA A 54 7.07 -25.52 0.17
CA ALA A 54 7.68 -24.63 -0.81
C ALA A 54 6.97 -23.25 -0.88
N ALA A 55 5.69 -23.16 -0.53
CA ALA A 55 4.96 -21.91 -0.44
C ALA A 55 5.37 -21.05 0.78
N PHE A 56 5.94 -21.67 1.82
CA PHE A 56 6.45 -20.99 3.02
C PHE A 56 7.95 -20.65 2.96
N SER A 57 8.70 -21.23 2.05
CA SER A 57 10.08 -20.89 1.76
C SER A 57 10.20 -20.15 0.42
N SER A 58 9.36 -19.11 0.20
CA SER A 58 9.67 -18.19 -0.88
C SER A 58 10.99 -17.54 -0.52
N ASP A 59 12.01 -17.83 -1.33
CA ASP A 59 13.32 -17.24 -1.24
C ASP A 59 13.13 -15.71 -1.16
N GLY A 60 13.52 -15.12 -0.02
CA GLY A 60 13.39 -13.67 0.20
C GLY A 60 14.07 -12.86 -0.92
N GLU A 61 15.06 -13.47 -1.58
CA GLU A 61 15.73 -12.94 -2.76
C GLU A 61 14.81 -12.93 -4.00
N ALA A 62 13.89 -13.88 -4.15
CA ALA A 62 12.92 -13.89 -5.25
C ALA A 62 11.80 -12.85 -5.05
N ALA A 63 11.40 -12.60 -3.79
CA ALA A 63 10.45 -11.53 -3.47
C ALA A 63 11.09 -10.14 -3.68
N LEU A 64 12.34 -9.94 -3.25
CA LEU A 64 13.14 -8.75 -3.52
C LEU A 64 13.34 -8.52 -5.02
N ARG A 65 13.61 -9.58 -5.81
CA ARG A 65 13.75 -9.47 -7.27
C ARG A 65 12.45 -9.15 -7.99
N ARG A 66 11.27 -9.50 -7.47
CA ARG A 66 9.98 -9.06 -8.01
C ARG A 66 9.71 -7.59 -7.76
N GLU A 67 10.05 -7.09 -6.57
CA GLU A 67 9.94 -5.65 -6.24
C GLU A 67 10.92 -4.81 -7.05
N LEU A 68 12.13 -5.30 -7.29
CA LEU A 68 13.15 -4.63 -8.11
C LEU A 68 12.86 -4.61 -9.62
N ARG A 69 11.84 -5.31 -10.10
CA ARG A 69 11.35 -5.23 -11.49
C ARG A 69 10.38 -4.08 -11.76
N SER A 70 10.15 -3.21 -10.81
CA SER A 70 9.58 -1.88 -11.02
C SER A 70 10.52 -1.12 -11.98
N ALA A 71 10.05 -0.87 -13.19
CA ALA A 71 10.89 -0.46 -14.32
C ALA A 71 11.28 1.02 -14.28
N VAL A 72 11.94 1.46 -13.21
CA VAL A 72 12.72 2.70 -13.28
C VAL A 72 14.12 2.29 -13.71
N ALA A 73 14.44 2.43 -14.99
CA ALA A 73 15.80 2.26 -15.45
C ALA A 73 16.68 3.26 -14.70
N ALA A 74 17.78 2.78 -14.11
CA ALA A 74 18.79 3.66 -13.54
C ALA A 74 19.20 4.70 -14.58
N ALA A 75 19.44 5.93 -14.13
CA ALA A 75 19.91 6.98 -15.03
C ALA A 75 21.12 6.49 -15.83
N PRO A 76 21.19 6.76 -17.13
CA PRO A 76 22.42 6.52 -17.85
C PRO A 76 23.48 7.37 -17.16
N ARG A 77 24.55 6.72 -16.64
CA ARG A 77 25.64 7.38 -15.87
C ARG A 77 26.28 8.56 -16.60
N SER A 78 25.99 8.74 -17.87
CA SER A 78 26.51 9.81 -18.72
C SER A 78 25.76 11.14 -18.67
N ASP A 79 24.51 11.17 -18.17
CA ASP A 79 23.68 12.39 -18.12
C ASP A 79 22.83 12.46 -16.83
N LEU A 80 23.51 12.57 -15.70
CA LEU A 80 22.85 12.79 -14.41
C LEU A 80 22.15 14.15 -14.32
N ASP A 81 22.72 15.17 -14.97
CA ASP A 81 22.21 16.52 -14.87
C ASP A 81 20.85 16.69 -15.59
N GLY A 82 20.69 16.06 -16.76
CA GLY A 82 19.44 16.02 -17.49
C GLY A 82 18.39 15.15 -16.81
N PHE A 83 18.78 13.91 -16.44
CA PHE A 83 17.87 12.95 -15.83
C PHE A 83 17.27 13.46 -14.50
N TYR A 84 18.11 14.05 -13.64
CA TYR A 84 17.69 14.59 -12.34
C TYR A 84 17.31 16.07 -12.38
N GLU A 85 17.21 16.68 -13.57
CA GLU A 85 16.81 18.08 -13.76
C GLU A 85 17.55 19.03 -12.78
N MET A 86 18.89 18.84 -12.63
CA MET A 86 19.69 19.50 -11.59
C MET A 86 19.55 21.02 -11.62
N GLY A 87 19.44 21.62 -12.80
CA GLY A 87 19.24 23.08 -12.95
C GLY A 87 17.93 23.57 -12.36
N ARG A 88 16.82 22.84 -12.61
CA ARG A 88 15.50 23.15 -12.08
C ARG A 88 15.43 22.93 -10.56
N ALA A 89 16.05 21.86 -10.07
CA ALA A 89 16.15 21.57 -8.65
C ALA A 89 16.93 22.66 -7.90
N ALA A 90 18.10 23.07 -8.43
CA ALA A 90 18.92 24.12 -7.84
C ALA A 90 18.22 25.50 -7.87
N ALA A 91 17.49 25.81 -8.93
CA ALA A 91 16.69 27.03 -9.00
C ALA A 91 15.60 27.04 -7.91
N PHE A 92 14.85 25.97 -7.76
CA PHE A 92 13.83 25.83 -6.72
C PHE A 92 14.38 26.06 -5.31
N VAL A 93 15.54 25.47 -4.98
CA VAL A 93 16.17 25.62 -3.67
C VAL A 93 16.62 27.05 -3.43
N ARG A 94 17.26 27.70 -4.44
CA ARG A 94 17.73 29.07 -4.34
C ARG A 94 16.61 30.09 -4.27
N ASP A 95 15.59 29.94 -5.11
CA ASP A 95 14.44 30.85 -5.18
C ASP A 95 13.61 30.80 -3.88
N GLY A 96 13.50 29.61 -3.28
CA GLY A 96 12.84 29.41 -1.99
C GLY A 96 13.71 29.84 -0.79
N GLY A 97 15.01 30.06 -0.98
CA GLY A 97 15.95 30.42 0.10
C GLY A 97 16.14 29.32 1.14
N PHE A 98 15.89 28.07 0.76
CA PHE A 98 15.95 26.93 1.67
C PHE A 98 17.40 26.60 2.05
N ARG A 99 17.62 26.36 3.34
CA ARG A 99 18.95 26.02 3.90
C ARG A 99 19.11 24.52 4.15
N LYS A 100 18.00 23.83 4.43
CA LYS A 100 17.96 22.40 4.68
C LYS A 100 16.92 21.76 3.78
N VAL A 101 17.35 20.86 2.91
CA VAL A 101 16.49 20.25 1.91
C VAL A 101 16.58 18.73 2.03
N ALA A 102 15.42 18.06 2.09
CA ALA A 102 15.34 16.62 2.07
C ALA A 102 15.30 16.11 0.63
N LEU A 103 16.10 15.10 0.34
CA LEU A 103 16.13 14.39 -0.95
C LEU A 103 15.52 13.02 -0.76
N GLN A 104 14.40 12.76 -1.43
CA GLN A 104 13.73 11.46 -1.38
C GLN A 104 13.92 10.73 -2.70
N PHE A 105 14.53 9.54 -2.63
CA PHE A 105 14.76 8.67 -3.78
C PHE A 105 13.99 7.36 -3.63
N PRO A 106 13.47 6.79 -4.73
CA PRO A 106 13.05 5.39 -4.73
C PRO A 106 14.28 4.47 -4.63
N ASP A 107 14.06 3.23 -4.18
CA ASP A 107 15.14 2.28 -3.93
C ASP A 107 16.05 2.07 -5.17
N GLU A 108 15.48 2.13 -6.38
CA GLU A 108 16.18 1.95 -7.66
C GLU A 108 17.16 3.09 -7.99
N LEU A 109 16.86 4.30 -7.52
CA LEU A 109 17.68 5.50 -7.77
C LEU A 109 18.60 5.86 -6.59
N LEU A 110 18.51 5.13 -5.47
CA LEU A 110 19.27 5.43 -4.26
C LEU A 110 20.79 5.33 -4.46
N ALA A 111 21.25 4.57 -5.45
CA ALA A 111 22.67 4.45 -5.79
C ALA A 111 23.30 5.79 -6.22
N ASP A 112 22.51 6.67 -6.84
CA ASP A 112 22.95 7.97 -7.35
C ASP A 112 22.80 9.09 -6.30
N ALA A 113 22.14 8.82 -5.16
CA ALA A 113 21.75 9.82 -4.17
C ALA A 113 22.93 10.64 -3.64
N VAL A 114 24.08 10.00 -3.41
CA VAL A 114 25.28 10.67 -2.87
C VAL A 114 25.84 11.67 -3.87
N GLU A 115 25.90 11.29 -5.15
CA GLU A 115 26.42 12.18 -6.20
C GLU A 115 25.47 13.36 -6.45
N VAL A 116 24.16 13.09 -6.51
CA VAL A 116 23.14 14.13 -6.65
C VAL A 116 23.17 15.09 -5.47
N ALA A 117 23.25 14.59 -4.24
CA ALA A 117 23.34 15.43 -3.04
C ALA A 117 24.59 16.35 -3.09
N GLY A 118 25.76 15.79 -3.37
CA GLY A 118 26.99 16.57 -3.45
C GLY A 118 26.96 17.65 -4.53
N ARG A 119 26.39 17.37 -5.71
CA ARG A 119 26.19 18.37 -6.76
C ARG A 119 25.20 19.46 -6.36
N MET A 120 24.09 19.07 -5.69
CA MET A 120 23.10 20.03 -5.20
C MET A 120 23.68 20.94 -4.10
N GLU A 121 24.45 20.41 -3.15
CA GLU A 121 25.16 21.21 -2.14
C GLU A 121 26.13 22.20 -2.79
N ALA A 122 26.91 21.74 -3.76
CA ALA A 122 27.85 22.61 -4.48
C ALA A 122 27.14 23.71 -5.28
N ALA A 123 25.96 23.43 -5.85
CA ALA A 123 25.20 24.38 -6.67
C ALA A 123 24.40 25.39 -5.85
N THR A 124 23.94 25.02 -4.65
CA THR A 124 22.99 25.83 -3.87
C THR A 124 23.56 26.36 -2.56
N GLY A 125 24.57 25.70 -1.99
CA GLY A 125 25.10 25.98 -0.66
C GLY A 125 24.17 25.56 0.49
N ALA A 126 23.07 24.85 0.20
CA ALA A 126 22.15 24.31 1.19
C ALA A 126 22.60 22.92 1.66
N GLU A 127 22.27 22.56 2.90
CA GLU A 127 22.50 21.21 3.44
C GLU A 127 21.50 20.22 2.86
N MET A 128 21.98 19.10 2.28
CA MET A 128 21.16 18.08 1.67
C MET A 128 21.06 16.84 2.56
N TYR A 129 19.83 16.39 2.83
CA TYR A 129 19.55 15.23 3.64
C TYR A 129 18.88 14.14 2.80
N VAL A 130 19.57 13.04 2.54
CA VAL A 130 19.01 11.90 1.82
C VAL A 130 18.12 11.09 2.77
N LEU A 131 16.82 10.95 2.43
CA LEU A 131 15.90 10.12 3.18
C LEU A 131 16.14 8.65 2.83
N GLY A 132 16.55 7.85 3.81
CA GLY A 132 17.07 6.50 3.59
C GLY A 132 16.00 5.41 3.47
N ASP A 133 14.78 5.64 3.94
CA ASP A 133 13.67 4.67 3.85
C ASP A 133 12.35 5.40 3.71
N THR A 134 11.51 4.90 2.82
CA THR A 134 10.14 5.36 2.66
C THR A 134 9.21 4.39 3.35
N THR A 135 8.25 4.90 4.12
CA THR A 135 7.41 4.09 5.00
C THR A 135 6.55 3.07 4.27
N TYR A 136 6.08 3.36 3.04
CA TYR A 136 5.22 2.44 2.31
C TYR A 136 5.50 2.40 0.81
N GLY A 137 5.26 3.47 0.11
CA GLY A 137 5.45 3.58 -1.33
C GLY A 137 6.41 4.70 -1.66
N SER A 138 7.38 4.43 -2.51
CA SER A 138 8.34 5.43 -2.99
C SER A 138 7.70 6.61 -3.72
N CYS A 139 6.44 6.47 -4.15
CA CYS A 139 5.70 7.51 -4.85
C CYS A 139 5.09 8.59 -3.94
N CYS A 140 4.99 8.36 -2.63
CA CYS A 140 4.46 9.32 -1.66
C CYS A 140 5.59 10.14 -1.08
N VAL A 141 5.37 11.45 -0.93
CA VAL A 141 6.34 12.31 -0.23
C VAL A 141 6.31 11.99 1.27
N ASP A 142 7.48 11.78 1.85
CA ASP A 142 7.65 11.53 3.27
C ASP A 142 7.95 12.84 4.02
N GLU A 143 6.88 13.62 4.27
CA GLU A 143 7.00 14.86 5.05
C GLU A 143 7.43 14.60 6.50
N VAL A 144 7.09 13.41 7.05
CA VAL A 144 7.41 13.09 8.44
C VAL A 144 8.90 12.89 8.63
N ALA A 145 9.54 12.13 7.74
CA ALA A 145 10.99 11.96 7.77
C ALA A 145 11.72 13.29 7.50
N ALA A 146 11.21 14.10 6.56
CA ALA A 146 11.77 15.42 6.28
C ALA A 146 11.67 16.38 7.49
N GLU A 147 10.56 16.37 8.22
CA GLU A 147 10.40 17.15 9.45
C GLU A 147 11.36 16.72 10.55
N HIS A 148 11.68 15.42 10.66
CA HIS A 148 12.63 14.93 11.67
C HIS A 148 14.05 15.47 11.49
N VAL A 149 14.48 15.73 10.27
CA VAL A 149 15.78 16.36 9.99
C VAL A 149 15.68 17.89 9.97
N GLY A 150 14.48 18.44 10.16
CA GLY A 150 14.24 19.89 10.12
C GLY A 150 14.38 20.46 8.72
N ALA A 151 14.04 19.68 7.68
CA ALA A 151 14.08 20.16 6.30
C ALA A 151 12.98 21.20 6.06
N GLU A 152 13.29 22.20 5.23
CA GLU A 152 12.41 23.30 4.84
C GLU A 152 11.71 23.03 3.51
N ALA A 153 12.23 22.09 2.71
CA ALA A 153 11.67 21.65 1.43
C ALA A 153 12.04 20.20 1.13
N VAL A 154 11.32 19.58 0.20
CA VAL A 154 11.59 18.21 -0.27
C VAL A 154 11.78 18.21 -1.79
N LEU A 155 12.85 17.58 -2.25
CA LEU A 155 13.04 17.19 -3.64
C LEU A 155 12.69 15.70 -3.76
N HIS A 156 11.59 15.41 -4.44
CA HIS A 156 11.09 14.05 -4.63
C HIS A 156 11.47 13.55 -6.02
N TYR A 157 12.30 12.53 -6.09
CA TYR A 157 12.82 11.93 -7.31
C TYR A 157 12.07 10.65 -7.70
N GLY A 158 11.84 10.46 -9.00
CA GLY A 158 11.25 9.27 -9.57
C GLY A 158 9.72 9.23 -9.58
N PRO A 159 9.10 8.03 -9.53
CA PRO A 159 7.65 7.89 -9.60
C PRO A 159 6.94 8.65 -8.48
N ALA A 160 5.87 9.36 -8.80
CA ALA A 160 5.12 10.16 -7.84
C ALA A 160 3.61 9.94 -8.00
N CYS A 161 2.91 9.79 -6.88
CA CYS A 161 1.45 9.69 -6.86
C CYS A 161 0.75 11.05 -6.98
N LEU A 162 1.51 12.12 -6.85
CA LEU A 162 1.02 13.51 -6.90
C LEU A 162 -0.08 13.82 -5.87
N SER A 163 -0.17 13.01 -4.80
CA SER A 163 -1.08 13.30 -3.70
C SER A 163 -0.66 14.60 -3.01
N PRO A 164 -1.61 15.48 -2.65
CA PRO A 164 -1.28 16.76 -2.03
C PRO A 164 -0.53 16.60 -0.72
N CYS A 165 0.56 17.34 -0.58
CA CYS A 165 1.33 17.53 0.64
C CYS A 165 0.91 18.84 1.31
N ARG A 166 0.94 18.92 2.64
CA ARG A 166 0.40 20.09 3.36
C ARG A 166 1.43 20.92 4.08
N LYS A 167 2.57 20.33 4.41
CA LYS A 167 3.49 20.94 5.38
C LYS A 167 4.70 21.58 4.74
N LEU A 168 5.29 20.93 3.75
CA LEU A 168 6.52 21.36 3.12
C LEU A 168 6.33 21.65 1.63
N PRO A 169 7.04 22.65 1.08
CA PRO A 169 7.16 22.81 -0.37
C PRO A 169 7.85 21.59 -0.97
N VAL A 170 7.28 21.05 -2.05
CA VAL A 170 7.79 19.85 -2.72
C VAL A 170 8.01 20.14 -4.19
N LEU A 171 9.20 19.81 -4.68
CA LEU A 171 9.47 19.75 -6.11
C LEU A 171 9.57 18.29 -6.55
N HIS A 172 8.73 17.90 -7.52
CA HIS A 172 8.79 16.57 -8.11
C HIS A 172 9.71 16.58 -9.34
N ILE A 173 10.61 15.61 -9.38
CA ILE A 173 11.56 15.36 -10.48
C ILE A 173 11.35 13.91 -10.90
N PHE A 174 10.60 13.70 -11.98
CA PHE A 174 10.09 12.38 -12.35
C PHE A 174 11.13 11.45 -12.95
N GLY A 175 12.28 11.98 -13.39
CA GLY A 175 13.20 11.30 -14.28
C GLY A 175 12.63 11.24 -15.71
N GLN A 176 13.48 11.38 -16.68
CA GLN A 176 13.07 11.38 -18.09
C GLN A 176 13.37 10.02 -18.71
N GLN A 177 12.36 9.15 -18.78
CA GLN A 177 12.49 7.88 -19.48
C GLN A 177 12.35 8.07 -20.99
N PRO A 178 13.15 7.40 -21.81
CA PRO A 178 13.07 7.54 -23.26
C PRO A 178 11.72 7.04 -23.79
N LEU A 179 11.10 7.81 -24.67
CA LEU A 179 9.88 7.46 -25.38
C LEU A 179 10.12 7.61 -26.88
N ASP A 180 9.88 6.56 -27.64
CA ASP A 180 9.78 6.63 -29.10
C ASP A 180 8.41 7.21 -29.47
N VAL A 181 8.36 8.55 -29.68
CA VAL A 181 7.14 9.28 -30.00
C VAL A 181 6.59 8.86 -31.36
N GLY A 182 7.46 8.55 -32.35
CA GLY A 182 7.05 8.08 -33.65
C GLY A 182 6.32 6.74 -33.58
N ARG A 183 6.90 5.77 -32.87
CA ARG A 183 6.25 4.47 -32.68
C ARG A 183 4.96 4.58 -31.86
N CYS A 184 4.92 5.45 -30.84
CA CYS A 184 3.72 5.71 -30.07
C CYS A 184 2.59 6.27 -30.93
N THR A 185 2.91 7.21 -31.83
CA THR A 185 1.97 7.81 -32.80
C THR A 185 1.44 6.78 -33.78
N GLU A 186 2.29 5.91 -34.32
CA GLU A 186 1.86 4.81 -35.22
C GLU A 186 0.87 3.89 -34.51
N VAL A 187 1.20 3.42 -33.30
CA VAL A 187 0.34 2.55 -32.51
C VAL A 187 -0.98 3.25 -32.16
N PHE A 188 -0.95 4.54 -31.85
CA PHE A 188 -2.17 5.30 -31.61
C PHE A 188 -3.09 5.27 -32.83
N ARG A 189 -2.55 5.49 -34.06
CA ARG A 189 -3.33 5.42 -35.32
C ARG A 189 -3.87 4.00 -35.59
N GLU A 190 -3.11 2.96 -35.25
CA GLU A 190 -3.56 1.56 -35.36
C GLU A 190 -4.77 1.29 -34.45
N LEU A 191 -4.75 1.82 -33.22
CA LEU A 191 -5.81 1.62 -32.23
C LEU A 191 -7.04 2.51 -32.48
N TYR A 192 -6.85 3.70 -33.04
CA TYR A 192 -7.90 4.69 -33.31
C TYR A 192 -7.90 5.10 -34.79
N PRO A 193 -8.40 4.25 -35.71
CA PRO A 193 -8.39 4.56 -37.14
C PRO A 193 -9.35 5.70 -37.52
N GLU A 194 -10.33 6.00 -36.65
CA GLU A 194 -11.29 7.08 -36.88
C GLU A 194 -10.77 8.40 -36.32
N GLN A 195 -10.49 9.39 -37.18
CA GLN A 195 -9.95 10.70 -36.77
C GLN A 195 -10.89 11.51 -35.89
N GLN A 196 -12.20 11.22 -35.90
CA GLN A 196 -13.20 11.89 -35.07
C GLN A 196 -13.33 11.28 -33.67
N SER A 197 -12.56 10.23 -33.35
CA SER A 197 -12.58 9.60 -32.03
C SER A 197 -12.25 10.59 -30.93
N CYS A 198 -13.07 10.59 -29.89
CA CYS A 198 -12.80 11.36 -28.67
C CYS A 198 -11.87 10.52 -27.78
N VAL A 199 -10.65 10.97 -27.57
CA VAL A 199 -9.64 10.23 -26.79
C VAL A 199 -8.95 11.14 -25.78
N VAL A 200 -8.86 10.66 -24.54
CA VAL A 200 -8.03 11.30 -23.49
C VAL A 200 -6.72 10.56 -23.37
N VAL A 201 -5.62 11.26 -23.54
CA VAL A 201 -4.26 10.74 -23.37
C VAL A 201 -3.79 10.92 -21.94
N LEU A 202 -3.47 9.82 -21.31
CA LEU A 202 -2.90 9.75 -19.97
C LEU A 202 -1.47 9.22 -20.07
N SER A 203 -0.54 9.73 -19.27
CA SER A 203 0.82 9.21 -19.23
C SER A 203 1.26 8.84 -17.82
N ASP A 204 2.21 7.91 -17.72
CA ASP A 204 3.02 7.83 -16.51
C ASP A 204 3.86 9.10 -16.38
N VAL A 205 4.14 9.51 -15.14
CA VAL A 205 4.87 10.77 -14.85
C VAL A 205 6.26 10.81 -15.49
N VAL A 206 6.90 9.66 -15.64
CA VAL A 206 8.24 9.54 -16.23
C VAL A 206 8.29 9.85 -17.74
N TYR A 207 7.15 9.82 -18.44
CA TYR A 207 7.02 10.16 -19.87
C TYR A 207 6.39 11.53 -20.10
N ALA A 208 6.11 12.30 -19.03
CA ALA A 208 5.45 13.61 -19.13
C ALA A 208 6.19 14.60 -20.02
N HIS A 209 7.53 14.53 -20.06
CA HIS A 209 8.38 15.39 -20.88
C HIS A 209 8.13 15.24 -22.39
N ALA A 210 7.76 14.04 -22.85
CA ALA A 210 7.53 13.74 -24.26
C ALA A 210 6.08 13.99 -24.71
N MET A 211 5.16 14.26 -23.78
CA MET A 211 3.74 14.44 -24.12
C MET A 211 3.48 15.68 -25.00
N GLY A 212 4.29 16.73 -24.85
CA GLY A 212 4.16 17.92 -25.71
C GLY A 212 4.52 17.65 -27.17
N GLU A 213 5.50 16.79 -27.43
CA GLU A 213 5.86 16.36 -28.79
C GLU A 213 4.77 15.44 -29.39
N LEU A 214 4.25 14.51 -28.59
CA LEU A 214 3.14 13.64 -28.99
C LEU A 214 1.87 14.46 -29.31
N GLU A 215 1.58 15.48 -28.52
CA GLU A 215 0.46 16.41 -28.74
C GLU A 215 0.62 17.14 -30.09
N GLN A 216 1.81 17.64 -30.40
CA GLN A 216 2.09 18.30 -31.68
C GLN A 216 1.90 17.38 -32.90
N GLN A 217 2.18 16.08 -32.74
CA GLN A 217 2.03 15.11 -33.85
C GLN A 217 0.57 14.65 -34.01
N LEU A 218 -0.21 14.51 -32.93
CA LEU A 218 -1.55 13.93 -32.99
C LEU A 218 -2.67 14.98 -33.14
N CYS A 219 -2.57 16.17 -32.52
CA CYS A 219 -3.64 17.18 -32.57
C CYS A 219 -4.03 17.64 -33.98
N PRO A 220 -3.12 17.71 -34.98
CA PRO A 220 -3.51 18.06 -36.34
C PRO A 220 -4.41 17.04 -37.03
N GLU A 221 -4.31 15.76 -36.64
CA GLU A 221 -5.07 14.66 -37.23
C GLU A 221 -6.33 14.31 -36.44
N TYR A 222 -6.31 14.51 -35.12
CA TYR A 222 -7.39 14.14 -34.19
C TYR A 222 -7.92 15.41 -33.45
N PRO A 223 -8.96 16.07 -33.95
CA PRO A 223 -9.44 17.33 -33.36
C PRO A 223 -10.07 17.15 -31.98
N ASN A 224 -10.53 15.94 -31.63
CA ASN A 224 -11.19 15.64 -30.36
C ASN A 224 -10.28 14.95 -29.34
N ILE A 225 -8.95 15.04 -29.54
CA ILE A 225 -7.98 14.46 -28.59
C ILE A 225 -7.72 15.44 -27.44
N ILE A 226 -7.64 14.93 -26.24
CA ILE A 226 -7.36 15.71 -25.03
C ILE A 226 -6.13 15.14 -24.35
N PHE A 227 -5.13 15.97 -24.09
CA PHE A 227 -3.97 15.60 -23.32
C PHE A 227 -4.13 15.98 -21.85
N SER A 228 -4.00 15.01 -20.94
CA SER A 228 -4.03 15.29 -19.51
C SER A 228 -2.76 16.03 -19.09
N ARG A 229 -2.92 17.04 -18.24
CA ARG A 229 -1.80 17.81 -17.66
C ARG A 229 -1.53 17.33 -16.25
N LEU A 230 -0.24 17.27 -15.88
CA LEU A 230 0.15 16.96 -14.52
C LEU A 230 0.02 18.20 -13.64
N VAL A 231 -0.63 18.05 -12.50
CA VAL A 231 -0.77 19.08 -11.46
C VAL A 231 -0.14 18.56 -10.19
N CYS A 232 0.91 19.21 -9.74
CA CYS A 232 1.59 18.90 -8.50
C CYS A 232 0.98 19.76 -7.38
N GLY A 233 0.42 19.12 -6.36
CA GLY A 233 -0.24 19.80 -5.25
C GLY A 233 -1.74 19.99 -5.44
N ASP A 234 -2.35 20.78 -4.54
CA ASP A 234 -3.77 21.10 -4.65
C ASP A 234 -3.99 22.09 -5.81
N PRO A 235 -4.86 21.75 -6.76
CA PRO A 235 -5.15 22.65 -7.88
C PRO A 235 -5.82 23.93 -7.38
N PRO A 236 -5.46 25.10 -7.93
CA PRO A 236 -6.04 26.37 -7.52
C PRO A 236 -7.52 26.44 -7.90
N GLY A 237 -8.37 26.71 -6.90
CA GLY A 237 -9.78 27.01 -7.09
C GLY A 237 -10.73 25.82 -7.23
N PRO A 238 -12.04 26.09 -7.28
CA PRO A 238 -13.05 25.07 -7.45
C PRO A 238 -12.97 24.46 -8.86
N ALA A 239 -13.35 23.15 -8.96
CA ALA A 239 -13.40 22.48 -10.26
C ALA A 239 -14.43 23.15 -11.19
N VAL A 240 -14.05 23.31 -12.45
CA VAL A 240 -14.96 23.79 -13.49
C VAL A 240 -15.86 22.63 -13.94
N PRO A 241 -17.13 22.87 -14.29
CA PRO A 241 -17.97 21.80 -14.84
C PRO A 241 -17.30 21.11 -16.03
N GLY A 242 -17.27 19.77 -16.01
CA GLY A 242 -16.59 18.95 -17.03
C GLY A 242 -15.09 18.74 -16.79
N GLU A 243 -14.52 19.34 -15.75
CA GLU A 243 -13.11 19.16 -15.42
C GLU A 243 -12.92 17.92 -14.51
N GLU A 244 -12.06 17.03 -14.97
CA GLU A 244 -11.61 15.86 -14.19
C GLU A 244 -10.25 16.13 -13.55
N ARG A 245 -10.17 15.89 -12.22
CA ARG A 245 -8.97 16.08 -11.40
C ARG A 245 -8.74 14.85 -10.54
N LYS A 246 -8.01 13.86 -11.05
CA LYS A 246 -7.69 12.62 -10.31
C LYS A 246 -6.25 12.21 -10.54
N PHE A 247 -5.60 11.63 -9.54
CA PHE A 247 -4.20 11.18 -9.60
C PHE A 247 -3.19 12.27 -9.98
N GLY A 248 -3.46 13.53 -9.63
CA GLY A 248 -2.63 14.66 -10.08
C GLY A 248 -2.69 14.90 -11.58
N ARG A 249 -3.74 14.43 -12.27
CA ARG A 249 -4.01 14.70 -13.68
C ARG A 249 -5.26 15.55 -13.80
N GLN A 250 -5.19 16.51 -14.70
CA GLN A 250 -6.27 17.46 -14.97
C GLN A 250 -6.54 17.50 -16.47
N PHE A 251 -7.80 17.38 -16.85
CA PHE A 251 -8.26 17.54 -18.23
C PHE A 251 -9.72 17.99 -18.24
N LEU A 252 -10.13 18.66 -19.33
CA LEU A 252 -11.48 19.20 -19.52
C LEU A 252 -12.22 18.36 -20.56
N VAL A 253 -13.41 17.88 -20.22
CA VAL A 253 -14.29 17.09 -21.09
C VAL A 253 -15.36 18.00 -21.64
N GLU A 254 -15.41 18.18 -22.97
CA GLU A 254 -16.32 19.09 -23.66
C GLU A 254 -17.53 18.38 -24.33
N ALA A 255 -17.48 17.04 -24.44
CA ALA A 255 -18.55 16.28 -25.08
C ALA A 255 -19.86 16.35 -24.28
N ALA A 256 -20.98 16.45 -25.00
CA ALA A 256 -22.32 16.55 -24.41
C ALA A 256 -22.74 15.33 -23.59
N GLY A 257 -22.23 14.13 -23.90
CA GLY A 257 -22.42 12.89 -23.13
C GLY A 257 -21.47 12.73 -21.96
N GLY A 258 -20.52 13.67 -21.80
CA GLY A 258 -19.53 13.62 -20.73
C GLY A 258 -18.40 12.62 -21.00
N LEU A 259 -17.77 12.17 -19.91
CA LEU A 259 -16.58 11.31 -19.98
C LEU A 259 -16.84 9.95 -20.67
N GLN A 260 -18.07 9.47 -20.67
CA GLN A 260 -18.44 8.17 -21.27
C GLN A 260 -18.26 8.12 -22.78
N ASP A 261 -18.24 9.28 -23.44
CA ASP A 261 -18.01 9.39 -24.89
C ASP A 261 -16.54 9.31 -25.27
N TYR A 262 -15.63 9.35 -24.28
CA TYR A 262 -14.20 9.31 -24.50
C TYR A 262 -13.61 7.92 -24.27
N ALA A 263 -12.64 7.57 -25.12
CA ALA A 263 -11.71 6.48 -24.84
C ALA A 263 -10.49 7.01 -24.08
N MET A 264 -9.85 6.16 -23.31
CA MET A 264 -8.62 6.47 -22.58
C MET A 264 -7.42 5.78 -23.24
N PHE A 265 -6.39 6.54 -23.57
CA PHE A 265 -5.13 6.02 -24.08
C PHE A 265 -4.02 6.28 -23.06
N TYR A 266 -3.44 5.22 -22.51
CA TYR A 266 -2.40 5.32 -21.48
C TYR A 266 -1.01 5.03 -22.07
N VAL A 267 -0.07 5.95 -21.85
CA VAL A 267 1.34 5.78 -22.23
C VAL A 267 2.14 5.42 -20.97
N GLY A 268 2.56 4.17 -20.88
CA GLY A 268 3.29 3.65 -19.75
C GLY A 268 3.32 2.13 -19.66
N ALA A 269 4.11 1.60 -18.73
CA ALA A 269 4.20 0.17 -18.48
C ALA A 269 2.94 -0.37 -17.78
N GLU A 270 2.75 -1.70 -17.87
CA GLU A 270 1.74 -2.39 -17.06
C GLU A 270 2.09 -2.26 -15.58
N GLY A 271 1.08 -1.94 -14.76
CA GLY A 271 1.30 -1.78 -13.33
C GLY A 271 0.09 -1.28 -12.56
N LEU A 272 0.32 -0.92 -11.31
CA LEU A 272 -0.74 -0.42 -10.41
C LEU A 272 -1.34 0.89 -10.92
N ALA A 273 -0.56 1.77 -11.55
CA ALA A 273 -1.05 3.03 -12.09
C ALA A 273 -2.10 2.81 -13.18
N LEU A 274 -1.80 1.96 -14.18
CA LEU A 274 -2.75 1.60 -15.23
C LEU A 274 -4.02 0.96 -14.63
N THR A 275 -3.87 0.02 -13.70
CA THR A 275 -5.00 -0.63 -13.04
C THR A 275 -5.87 0.37 -12.28
N SER A 276 -5.25 1.33 -11.58
CA SER A 276 -5.95 2.38 -10.83
C SER A 276 -6.76 3.30 -11.76
N PHE A 277 -6.18 3.66 -12.91
CA PHE A 277 -6.87 4.45 -13.94
C PHE A 277 -8.04 3.68 -14.55
N MET A 278 -7.81 2.43 -14.96
CA MET A 278 -8.85 1.56 -15.52
C MET A 278 -10.04 1.36 -14.57
N LEU A 279 -9.80 1.23 -13.28
CA LEU A 279 -10.89 1.08 -12.30
C LEU A 279 -11.62 2.40 -12.04
N THR A 280 -10.88 3.52 -11.96
CA THR A 280 -11.47 4.83 -11.70
C THR A 280 -12.33 5.33 -12.85
N TRP A 281 -11.90 5.11 -14.09
CA TRP A 281 -12.61 5.50 -15.30
C TRP A 281 -13.14 4.27 -16.06
N ASN A 282 -13.71 3.32 -15.33
CA ASN A 282 -14.15 2.03 -15.87
C ASN A 282 -15.31 2.11 -16.88
N CYS A 283 -15.97 3.26 -16.98
CA CYS A 283 -16.99 3.54 -17.99
C CYS A 283 -16.41 3.81 -19.38
N CYS A 284 -15.09 4.11 -19.46
CA CYS A 284 -14.41 4.43 -20.71
C CYS A 284 -13.69 3.21 -21.28
N PRO A 285 -13.66 3.02 -22.60
CA PRO A 285 -12.76 2.06 -23.24
C PRO A 285 -11.30 2.45 -22.98
N PHE A 286 -10.46 1.49 -22.59
CA PHE A 286 -9.04 1.69 -22.36
C PHE A 286 -8.18 1.04 -23.42
N SER A 287 -7.14 1.77 -23.82
CA SER A 287 -6.01 1.26 -24.59
C SER A 287 -4.71 1.69 -23.93
N SER A 288 -3.67 0.91 -24.08
CA SER A 288 -2.37 1.20 -23.51
C SER A 288 -1.26 1.07 -24.56
N PHE A 289 -0.22 1.88 -24.40
CA PHE A 289 1.04 1.74 -25.12
C PHE A 289 2.16 1.55 -24.11
N ASN A 290 2.91 0.47 -24.24
CA ASN A 290 4.06 0.20 -23.39
C ASN A 290 5.34 0.66 -24.10
N PRO A 291 6.01 1.74 -23.63
CA PRO A 291 7.20 2.28 -24.26
C PRO A 291 8.39 1.31 -24.28
N ILE A 292 8.48 0.39 -23.33
CA ILE A 292 9.58 -0.58 -23.22
C ILE A 292 9.50 -1.61 -24.34
N THR A 293 8.28 -2.08 -24.67
CA THR A 293 8.06 -3.11 -25.70
C THR A 293 7.68 -2.53 -27.06
N GLY A 294 7.33 -1.24 -27.14
CA GLY A 294 6.83 -0.59 -28.35
C GLY A 294 5.48 -1.12 -28.84
N CYS A 295 4.72 -1.81 -27.96
CA CYS A 295 3.44 -2.44 -28.30
C CYS A 295 2.27 -1.72 -27.67
N GLY A 296 1.16 -1.61 -28.43
CA GLY A 296 -0.12 -1.14 -27.94
C GLY A 296 -1.18 -2.24 -27.92
N ARG A 297 -2.18 -2.07 -27.08
CA ARG A 297 -3.30 -3.01 -26.97
C ARG A 297 -4.56 -2.37 -26.38
N HIS A 298 -5.72 -3.01 -26.63
CA HIS A 298 -6.96 -2.68 -25.95
C HIS A 298 -7.07 -3.42 -24.61
N GLU A 299 -7.49 -2.72 -23.56
CA GLU A 299 -7.53 -3.22 -22.16
C GLU A 299 -8.93 -3.60 -21.68
N THR A 300 -9.94 -3.62 -22.55
CA THR A 300 -11.36 -3.81 -22.16
C THR A 300 -11.60 -5.06 -21.31
N LEU A 301 -10.99 -6.20 -21.67
CA LEU A 301 -11.12 -7.44 -20.91
C LEU A 301 -10.43 -7.36 -19.55
N ASN A 302 -9.33 -6.62 -19.45
CA ASN A 302 -8.57 -6.47 -18.22
C ASN A 302 -9.30 -5.59 -17.22
N VAL A 303 -9.99 -4.53 -17.66
CA VAL A 303 -10.86 -3.68 -16.82
C VAL A 303 -11.93 -4.53 -16.14
N ASN A 304 -12.71 -5.30 -16.93
CA ASN A 304 -13.78 -6.13 -16.40
C ASN A 304 -13.26 -7.19 -15.41
N ARG A 305 -12.15 -7.83 -15.72
CA ARG A 305 -11.54 -8.84 -14.83
C ARG A 305 -11.07 -8.21 -13.52
N ALA A 306 -10.43 -7.04 -13.57
CA ALA A 306 -10.01 -6.32 -12.39
C ALA A 306 -11.21 -5.92 -11.53
N LEU A 307 -12.25 -5.36 -12.13
CA LEU A 307 -13.47 -4.94 -11.43
C LEU A 307 -14.17 -6.13 -10.75
N MET A 308 -14.38 -7.25 -11.48
CA MET A 308 -14.99 -8.46 -10.92
C MET A 308 -14.20 -9.01 -9.73
N ARG A 309 -12.87 -8.98 -9.81
CA ARG A 309 -12.01 -9.40 -8.71
C ARG A 309 -12.20 -8.50 -7.48
N ARG A 310 -12.29 -7.18 -7.68
CA ARG A 310 -12.48 -6.22 -6.58
C ARG A 310 -13.88 -6.35 -5.96
N LEU A 311 -14.91 -6.53 -6.74
CA LEU A 311 -16.28 -6.79 -6.23
C LEU A 311 -16.37 -8.10 -5.43
N TYR A 312 -15.66 -9.14 -5.84
CA TYR A 312 -15.54 -10.36 -5.03
C TYR A 312 -14.90 -10.09 -3.66
N LEU A 313 -13.89 -9.20 -3.59
CA LEU A 313 -13.26 -8.81 -2.32
C LEU A 313 -14.22 -8.03 -1.40
N VAL A 314 -15.16 -7.25 -1.95
CA VAL A 314 -16.23 -6.61 -1.17
C VAL A 314 -17.09 -7.66 -0.44
N GLU A 315 -17.48 -8.75 -1.14
CA GLU A 315 -18.22 -9.83 -0.50
C GLU A 315 -17.41 -10.54 0.59
N ARG A 316 -16.10 -10.72 0.37
CA ARG A 316 -15.19 -11.23 1.41
C ARG A 316 -15.12 -10.29 2.62
N ALA A 317 -15.13 -8.98 2.40
CA ALA A 317 -15.13 -7.99 3.48
C ALA A 317 -16.45 -7.99 4.28
N ARG A 318 -17.58 -8.25 3.63
CA ARG A 318 -18.87 -8.43 4.31
C ARG A 318 -18.84 -9.61 5.28
N ASP A 319 -18.21 -10.73 4.89
CA ASP A 319 -18.13 -11.95 5.71
C ASP A 319 -17.12 -11.87 6.84
N ALA A 320 -16.15 -10.96 6.77
CA ALA A 320 -15.08 -10.81 7.76
C ALA A 320 -15.63 -10.36 9.13
N SER A 321 -15.16 -10.99 10.20
CA SER A 321 -15.46 -10.61 11.59
C SER A 321 -14.37 -9.74 12.21
N VAL A 322 -13.12 -10.00 11.83
CA VAL A 322 -11.93 -9.28 12.33
C VAL A 322 -11.22 -8.60 11.18
N VAL A 323 -11.05 -7.29 11.26
CA VAL A 323 -10.48 -6.46 10.19
C VAL A 323 -9.20 -5.79 10.67
N GLY A 324 -8.12 -5.94 9.90
CA GLY A 324 -6.85 -5.25 10.13
C GLY A 324 -6.76 -3.97 9.28
N ILE A 325 -6.70 -2.80 9.87
CA ILE A 325 -6.51 -1.54 9.16
C ILE A 325 -5.01 -1.29 9.03
N LEU A 326 -4.49 -1.42 7.81
CA LEU A 326 -3.08 -1.19 7.49
C LEU A 326 -2.85 0.29 7.20
N VAL A 327 -2.00 0.93 7.97
CA VAL A 327 -1.57 2.31 7.72
C VAL A 327 -0.41 2.25 6.72
N GLY A 328 -0.72 2.52 5.46
CA GLY A 328 0.24 2.48 4.35
C GLY A 328 0.79 3.85 3.97
N THR A 329 0.26 4.94 4.52
CA THR A 329 0.78 6.28 4.27
C THR A 329 0.70 7.15 5.51
N LEU A 330 1.70 8.00 5.68
CA LEU A 330 1.73 9.06 6.70
C LEU A 330 1.75 10.46 6.08
N GLY A 331 2.11 10.57 4.80
CA GLY A 331 2.24 11.84 4.09
C GLY A 331 0.97 12.31 3.40
N VAL A 332 0.01 11.42 3.09
CA VAL A 332 -1.22 11.83 2.38
C VAL A 332 -2.18 12.51 3.34
N ALA A 333 -2.65 13.68 2.94
CA ALA A 333 -3.59 14.47 3.73
C ALA A 333 -4.88 13.70 4.07
N GLY A 334 -5.34 13.79 5.33
CA GLY A 334 -6.60 13.18 5.77
C GLY A 334 -6.50 11.72 6.20
N TYR A 335 -5.31 11.09 6.23
CA TYR A 335 -5.18 9.67 6.61
C TYR A 335 -5.66 9.38 8.04
N LEU A 336 -5.47 10.30 8.99
CA LEU A 336 -5.99 10.13 10.36
C LEU A 336 -7.52 10.17 10.39
N THR A 337 -8.12 11.04 9.59
CA THR A 337 -9.59 11.16 9.50
C THR A 337 -10.22 9.90 8.94
N VAL A 338 -9.62 9.33 7.86
CA VAL A 338 -10.13 8.07 7.31
C VAL A 338 -9.94 6.90 8.28
N LEU A 339 -8.85 6.86 9.05
CA LEU A 339 -8.67 5.84 10.09
C LEU A 339 -9.76 5.91 11.17
N GLN A 340 -10.15 7.12 11.58
CA GLN A 340 -11.26 7.31 12.53
C GLN A 340 -12.58 6.90 11.91
N HIS A 341 -12.84 7.27 10.66
CA HIS A 341 -14.05 6.90 9.92
C HIS A 341 -14.18 5.37 9.77
N LEU A 342 -13.10 4.68 9.36
CA LEU A 342 -13.11 3.21 9.23
C LEU A 342 -13.31 2.50 10.56
N ARG A 343 -12.70 3.00 11.65
CA ARG A 343 -12.92 2.44 12.99
C ARG A 343 -14.37 2.58 13.43
N GLU A 344 -14.97 3.75 13.20
CA GLU A 344 -16.38 3.99 13.52
C GLU A 344 -17.30 3.12 12.68
N LEU A 345 -17.07 3.01 11.36
CA LEU A 345 -17.82 2.14 10.47
C LEU A 345 -17.78 0.68 10.96
N LEU A 346 -16.58 0.15 11.24
CA LEU A 346 -16.40 -1.22 11.70
C LEU A 346 -17.03 -1.47 13.07
N ARG A 347 -16.92 -0.50 13.98
CA ARG A 347 -17.55 -0.57 15.29
C ARG A 347 -19.07 -0.66 15.18
N ARG A 348 -19.69 0.17 14.33
CA ARG A 348 -21.14 0.13 14.07
C ARG A 348 -21.57 -1.15 13.36
N ALA A 349 -20.73 -1.66 12.45
CA ALA A 349 -20.97 -2.94 11.78
C ALA A 349 -20.75 -4.18 12.68
N GLY A 350 -20.45 -3.99 13.97
CA GLY A 350 -20.22 -5.07 14.94
C GLY A 350 -18.94 -5.88 14.66
N LYS A 351 -18.00 -5.34 13.88
CA LYS A 351 -16.74 -5.99 13.52
C LYS A 351 -15.61 -5.52 14.42
N ARG A 352 -14.69 -6.43 14.75
CA ARG A 352 -13.46 -6.07 15.48
C ARG A 352 -12.46 -5.46 14.54
N SER A 353 -11.73 -4.43 14.99
CA SER A 353 -10.69 -3.78 14.17
C SER A 353 -9.39 -3.63 14.92
N TYR A 354 -8.28 -3.89 14.23
CA TYR A 354 -6.93 -3.60 14.69
C TYR A 354 -6.29 -2.62 13.72
N THR A 355 -5.56 -1.62 14.25
CA THR A 355 -4.81 -0.70 13.40
C THR A 355 -3.34 -1.08 13.46
N LEU A 356 -2.75 -1.33 12.30
CA LEU A 356 -1.41 -1.86 12.13
C LEU A 356 -0.58 -0.90 11.29
N ALA A 357 0.52 -0.39 11.86
CA ALA A 357 1.52 0.39 11.14
C ALA A 357 2.68 -0.55 10.78
N VAL A 358 2.66 -1.07 9.57
CA VAL A 358 3.62 -2.13 9.14
C VAL A 358 4.67 -1.64 8.13
N GLY A 359 4.61 -0.38 7.73
CA GLY A 359 5.41 0.15 6.62
C GLY A 359 5.05 -0.55 5.31
N LYS A 360 6.02 -0.99 4.51
CA LYS A 360 5.76 -1.79 3.30
C LYS A 360 5.10 -3.12 3.70
N PRO A 361 3.82 -3.39 3.35
CA PRO A 361 3.18 -4.66 3.62
C PRO A 361 3.82 -5.75 2.76
N ASN A 362 4.14 -6.87 3.40
CA ASN A 362 4.58 -8.07 2.71
C ASN A 362 3.90 -9.31 3.31
N PRO A 363 3.85 -10.45 2.59
CA PRO A 363 3.18 -11.66 3.05
C PRO A 363 3.66 -12.14 4.42
N ALA A 364 4.97 -12.08 4.69
CA ALA A 364 5.55 -12.54 5.95
C ALA A 364 5.12 -11.69 7.15
N LYS A 365 5.03 -10.36 6.99
CA LYS A 365 4.55 -9.48 8.05
C LYS A 365 3.07 -9.71 8.36
N LEU A 366 2.24 -9.84 7.32
CA LEU A 366 0.80 -10.01 7.50
C LEU A 366 0.43 -11.42 7.98
N ALA A 367 1.24 -12.44 7.68
CA ALA A 367 1.06 -13.79 8.17
C ALA A 367 1.17 -13.91 9.71
N ASN A 368 1.78 -12.93 10.39
CA ASN A 368 1.83 -12.92 11.85
C ASN A 368 0.47 -12.62 12.52
N PHE A 369 -0.52 -12.13 11.76
CA PHE A 369 -1.85 -11.76 12.26
C PHE A 369 -2.90 -12.75 11.80
N LEU A 370 -2.82 -14.00 12.26
CA LEU A 370 -3.69 -15.10 11.84
C LEU A 370 -5.17 -14.90 12.19
N GLU A 371 -5.44 -14.14 13.24
CA GLU A 371 -6.78 -13.78 13.71
C GLU A 371 -7.50 -12.77 12.82
N VAL A 372 -6.78 -12.08 11.94
CA VAL A 372 -7.35 -11.11 11.00
C VAL A 372 -7.90 -11.84 9.78
N ASP A 373 -9.17 -11.61 9.46
CA ASP A 373 -9.84 -12.22 8.32
C ASP A 373 -9.56 -11.47 7.02
N ILE A 374 -9.45 -10.14 7.09
CA ILE A 374 -9.21 -9.27 5.95
C ILE A 374 -8.45 -8.01 6.38
N PHE A 375 -7.62 -7.51 5.48
CA PHE A 375 -6.90 -6.25 5.68
C PHE A 375 -7.49 -5.13 4.84
N VAL A 376 -7.52 -3.92 5.41
CA VAL A 376 -7.89 -2.68 4.69
C VAL A 376 -6.68 -1.80 4.60
N LEU A 377 -6.24 -1.49 3.38
CA LEU A 377 -5.05 -0.69 3.14
C LEU A 377 -5.40 0.79 2.96
N VAL A 378 -4.95 1.62 3.87
CA VAL A 378 -5.01 3.08 3.76
C VAL A 378 -3.72 3.56 3.12
N ALA A 379 -3.76 3.87 1.83
CA ALA A 379 -2.62 4.30 1.02
C ALA A 379 -3.05 5.40 0.04
N CYS A 380 -2.08 6.01 -0.65
CA CYS A 380 -2.39 6.96 -1.72
C CYS A 380 -3.21 6.29 -2.84
N ALA A 381 -3.93 7.08 -3.62
CA ALA A 381 -4.82 6.59 -4.68
C ALA A 381 -4.11 5.62 -5.64
N GLN A 382 -2.84 5.87 -5.96
CA GLN A 382 -2.06 5.09 -6.90
C GLN A 382 -1.62 3.72 -6.35
N ASN A 383 -1.39 3.62 -5.02
CA ASN A 383 -0.96 2.39 -4.35
C ASN A 383 -2.06 1.74 -3.48
N SER A 384 -3.31 2.17 -3.62
CA SER A 384 -4.44 1.62 -2.86
C SER A 384 -4.82 0.20 -3.31
N LEU A 385 -4.56 -0.15 -4.57
CA LEU A 385 -4.95 -1.41 -5.21
C LEU A 385 -3.84 -2.46 -5.15
N LEU A 386 -3.46 -2.85 -3.95
CA LEU A 386 -2.47 -3.91 -3.77
C LEU A 386 -3.00 -5.25 -4.30
N ASP A 387 -2.21 -5.94 -5.13
CA ASP A 387 -2.53 -7.31 -5.52
C ASP A 387 -2.37 -8.24 -4.32
N SER A 388 -3.49 -8.81 -3.88
CA SER A 388 -3.52 -9.66 -2.70
C SER A 388 -3.36 -11.16 -3.00
N SER A 389 -3.02 -11.54 -4.24
CA SER A 389 -2.87 -12.95 -4.62
C SER A 389 -1.79 -13.68 -3.82
N ASP A 390 -0.73 -12.98 -3.48
CA ASP A 390 0.40 -13.53 -2.72
C ASP A 390 0.19 -13.51 -1.20
N PHE A 391 -0.85 -12.83 -0.73
CA PHE A 391 -1.13 -12.68 0.70
C PHE A 391 -2.03 -13.80 1.23
N TYR A 392 -1.78 -14.25 2.45
CA TYR A 392 -2.61 -15.25 3.12
C TYR A 392 -4.06 -14.81 3.32
N ARG A 393 -4.27 -13.52 3.57
CA ARG A 393 -5.59 -12.89 3.69
C ARG A 393 -5.73 -11.78 2.64
N PRO A 394 -6.94 -11.55 2.13
CA PRO A 394 -7.16 -10.53 1.13
C PRO A 394 -6.94 -9.11 1.69
N VAL A 395 -6.54 -8.20 0.79
CA VAL A 395 -6.38 -6.78 1.09
C VAL A 395 -7.38 -5.99 0.26
N VAL A 396 -8.19 -5.16 0.93
CA VAL A 396 -9.23 -4.31 0.33
C VAL A 396 -8.90 -2.83 0.52
N THR A 397 -9.56 -1.99 -0.27
CA THR A 397 -9.48 -0.53 -0.13
C THR A 397 -10.50 -0.01 0.90
N PRO A 398 -10.33 1.22 1.42
CA PRO A 398 -11.34 1.87 2.26
C PRO A 398 -12.72 1.95 1.60
N TYR A 399 -12.77 2.22 0.29
CA TYR A 399 -14.01 2.26 -0.48
C TYR A 399 -14.73 0.90 -0.52
N GLU A 400 -14.00 -0.18 -0.74
CA GLU A 400 -14.55 -1.53 -0.73
C GLU A 400 -15.07 -1.93 0.66
N LEU A 401 -14.42 -1.47 1.72
CA LEU A 401 -14.92 -1.69 3.08
C LEU A 401 -16.22 -0.91 3.32
N GLU A 402 -16.33 0.33 2.82
CA GLU A 402 -17.59 1.07 2.88
C GLU A 402 -18.72 0.38 2.12
N LEU A 403 -18.47 -0.10 0.89
CA LEU A 403 -19.45 -0.91 0.14
C LEU A 403 -19.87 -2.19 0.88
N ALA A 404 -18.94 -2.76 1.65
CA ALA A 404 -19.21 -3.96 2.43
C ALA A 404 -20.04 -3.70 3.69
N CYS A 405 -19.80 -2.57 4.38
CA CYS A 405 -20.27 -2.34 5.75
C CYS A 405 -21.26 -1.19 5.88
N ASN A 406 -21.28 -0.21 4.96
CA ASN A 406 -22.23 0.91 5.00
C ASN A 406 -23.46 0.60 4.13
N PRO A 407 -24.64 0.36 4.71
CA PRO A 407 -25.83 0.03 3.95
C PRO A 407 -26.36 1.19 3.09
N ALA A 408 -25.95 2.43 3.37
CA ALA A 408 -26.33 3.59 2.56
C ALA A 408 -25.45 3.76 1.31
N ARG A 409 -24.33 3.03 1.23
CA ARG A 409 -23.43 3.10 0.08
C ARG A 409 -23.73 1.98 -0.90
N GLU A 410 -24.23 2.35 -2.05
CA GLU A 410 -24.49 1.43 -3.16
C GLU A 410 -23.39 1.50 -4.22
N TRP A 411 -23.24 0.42 -4.99
CA TRP A 411 -22.39 0.41 -6.16
C TRP A 411 -23.08 1.14 -7.32
N THR A 412 -22.52 2.29 -7.69
CA THR A 412 -23.08 3.14 -8.77
C THR A 412 -22.36 2.97 -10.12
N GLY A 413 -21.41 2.06 -10.20
CA GLY A 413 -20.51 1.93 -11.35
C GLY A 413 -19.20 2.69 -11.20
N ASN A 414 -19.13 3.69 -10.33
CA ASN A 414 -17.92 4.48 -10.10
C ASN A 414 -17.05 3.85 -9.00
N TYR A 415 -15.81 3.55 -9.31
CA TYR A 415 -14.85 3.02 -8.36
C TYR A 415 -13.98 4.14 -7.78
N LEU A 416 -13.99 4.30 -6.45
CA LEU A 416 -13.20 5.31 -5.76
C LEU A 416 -11.87 4.71 -5.27
N THR A 417 -10.77 5.20 -5.81
CA THR A 417 -9.41 4.79 -5.42
C THR A 417 -8.82 5.68 -4.33
N ASP A 418 -9.24 6.93 -4.28
CA ASP A 418 -8.78 7.90 -3.29
C ASP A 418 -9.67 7.87 -2.04
N PHE A 419 -9.09 7.53 -0.90
CA PHE A 419 -9.83 7.52 0.35
C PHE A 419 -10.32 8.89 0.80
N ARG A 420 -9.76 9.98 0.26
CA ARG A 420 -10.20 11.35 0.58
C ARG A 420 -11.60 11.62 0.06
N ASP A 421 -12.00 10.95 -1.03
CA ASP A 421 -13.35 11.07 -1.60
C ASP A 421 -14.44 10.50 -0.66
N LEU A 422 -14.05 9.71 0.35
CA LEU A 422 -14.94 9.15 1.36
C LEU A 422 -15.17 10.08 2.56
N LEU A 423 -14.33 11.09 2.73
CA LEU A 423 -14.33 11.95 3.91
C LEU A 423 -15.43 13.02 3.85
N PRO A 424 -15.93 13.49 5.01
CA PRO A 424 -16.89 14.58 5.08
C PRO A 424 -16.44 15.81 4.30
N GLY A 425 -17.32 16.35 3.46
CA GLY A 425 -17.06 17.46 2.57
C GLY A 425 -16.61 17.09 1.16
N ALA A 426 -16.32 15.82 0.88
CA ALA A 426 -16.07 15.34 -0.48
C ALA A 426 -17.38 15.02 -1.21
N CYS A 427 -17.39 15.15 -2.56
CA CYS A 427 -18.58 14.92 -3.38
C CYS A 427 -19.14 13.50 -3.26
N ALA A 428 -18.28 12.52 -3.01
CA ALA A 428 -18.66 11.11 -2.90
C ALA A 428 -18.85 10.65 -1.46
N HIS A 429 -18.85 11.57 -0.49
CA HIS A 429 -19.12 11.22 0.90
C HIS A 429 -20.54 10.71 1.09
N VAL A 430 -20.70 9.59 1.81
CA VAL A 430 -21.98 9.04 2.22
C VAL A 430 -22.00 8.92 3.75
N GLU A 431 -22.92 9.63 4.38
CA GLU A 431 -23.07 9.56 5.81
C GLU A 431 -23.45 8.16 6.28
N LEU A 432 -22.96 7.79 7.46
CA LEU A 432 -23.37 6.55 8.09
C LEU A 432 -24.82 6.71 8.59
N PRO A 433 -25.76 5.88 8.15
CA PRO A 433 -27.16 5.97 8.59
C PRO A 433 -27.26 5.78 10.09
N ALA A 434 -28.37 6.25 10.68
CA ALA A 434 -28.68 5.98 12.07
C ALA A 434 -28.73 4.47 12.32
N ALA A 435 -28.34 4.06 13.52
CA ALA A 435 -28.36 2.65 13.92
C ALA A 435 -29.81 2.12 13.86
N VAL A 436 -29.99 0.99 13.20
CA VAL A 436 -31.27 0.29 13.14
C VAL A 436 -31.34 -0.69 14.31
N PRO A 437 -32.45 -0.74 15.07
CA PRO A 437 -32.61 -1.73 16.12
C PRO A 437 -32.42 -3.16 15.60
N ALA A 438 -31.70 -3.99 16.35
CA ALA A 438 -31.38 -5.36 15.93
C ALA A 438 -32.62 -6.22 15.60
N ALA A 439 -33.79 -5.86 16.14
CA ALA A 439 -35.08 -6.54 15.88
C ALA A 439 -35.63 -6.27 14.48
N GLU A 440 -35.23 -5.19 13.82
CA GLU A 440 -35.66 -4.80 12.48
C GLU A 440 -34.63 -5.16 11.39
N ALA A 441 -33.52 -5.76 11.79
CA ALA A 441 -32.45 -6.12 10.86
C ALA A 441 -32.87 -7.30 9.98
N VAL A 442 -32.88 -7.08 8.66
CA VAL A 442 -33.11 -8.16 7.70
C VAL A 442 -31.81 -8.96 7.58
N PRO A 443 -31.85 -10.29 7.86
CA PRO A 443 -30.65 -11.11 7.70
C PRO A 443 -30.28 -11.24 6.22
N ASP A 444 -29.00 -11.10 5.93
CA ASP A 444 -28.42 -11.33 4.60
C ASP A 444 -27.69 -12.69 4.57
N VAL A 445 -27.62 -13.30 3.40
CA VAL A 445 -26.95 -14.59 3.19
C VAL A 445 -25.68 -14.36 2.39
N SER A 446 -24.55 -14.81 2.93
CA SER A 446 -23.28 -14.76 2.20
C SER A 446 -23.33 -15.54 0.91
N LEU A 447 -23.04 -14.89 -0.22
CA LEU A 447 -22.93 -15.53 -1.53
C LEU A 447 -21.71 -16.45 -1.66
N ILE A 448 -20.75 -16.35 -0.73
CA ILE A 448 -19.51 -17.15 -0.73
C ILE A 448 -19.64 -18.35 0.20
N THR A 449 -20.11 -18.13 1.44
CA THR A 449 -20.11 -19.17 2.48
C THR A 449 -21.48 -19.79 2.71
N GLY A 450 -22.55 -19.20 2.20
CA GLY A 450 -23.94 -19.59 2.46
C GLY A 450 -24.41 -19.33 3.89
N LYS A 451 -23.58 -18.68 4.74
CA LYS A 451 -23.95 -18.39 6.13
C LYS A 451 -24.78 -17.11 6.22
N MET A 452 -25.67 -17.07 7.18
CA MET A 452 -26.42 -15.85 7.51
C MET A 452 -25.47 -14.85 8.19
N ARG A 453 -25.59 -13.59 7.83
CA ARG A 453 -24.82 -12.46 8.37
C ARG A 453 -25.74 -11.28 8.71
N ALA A 454 -25.34 -10.48 9.67
CA ALA A 454 -25.99 -9.20 9.98
C ALA A 454 -25.32 -8.09 9.16
N THR A 455 -26.12 -7.35 8.39
CA THR A 455 -25.64 -6.24 7.53
C THR A 455 -26.14 -4.88 8.01
N HIS A 456 -26.53 -4.78 9.29
CA HIS A 456 -27.03 -3.54 9.88
C HIS A 456 -25.98 -2.88 10.78
N LEU A 457 -26.07 -1.56 10.87
CA LEU A 457 -25.26 -0.79 11.82
C LEU A 457 -25.95 -0.79 13.18
N CYS A 458 -25.23 -1.21 14.22
CA CYS A 458 -25.72 -1.21 15.61
C CYS A 458 -25.24 0.03 16.36
N ASP A 459 -26.08 0.54 17.26
CA ASP A 459 -25.63 1.50 18.24
C ASP A 459 -24.91 0.75 19.38
N PRO A 460 -23.65 1.02 19.67
CA PRO A 460 -22.90 0.31 20.70
C PRO A 460 -23.42 0.55 22.13
N LEU A 461 -24.25 1.59 22.32
CA LEU A 461 -24.86 1.85 23.63
C LEU A 461 -26.06 0.93 23.90
N THR A 462 -26.68 0.34 22.86
CA THR A 462 -27.86 -0.52 23.00
C THR A 462 -27.58 -2.00 22.83
N SER A 463 -26.42 -2.38 22.27
CA SER A 463 -26.04 -3.79 22.13
C SER A 463 -25.45 -4.32 23.44
N GLN A 464 -26.29 -4.73 24.37
CA GLN A 464 -25.91 -5.79 25.30
C GLN A 464 -25.72 -7.06 24.45
N LEU A 465 -24.53 -7.23 23.89
CA LEU A 465 -24.13 -8.50 23.28
C LEU A 465 -24.33 -9.60 24.34
N PRO A 466 -24.96 -10.74 23.98
CA PRO A 466 -24.94 -11.89 24.85
C PRO A 466 -23.47 -12.20 25.17
N PRO A 467 -23.17 -12.67 26.38
CA PRO A 467 -21.80 -12.95 26.83
C PRO A 467 -21.24 -14.18 26.13
N SER A 468 -20.99 -14.08 24.85
CA SER A 468 -20.38 -15.15 24.07
C SER A 468 -19.21 -14.62 23.28
N THR A 469 -18.01 -14.93 23.75
CA THR A 469 -16.72 -14.89 23.03
C THR A 469 -16.12 -13.52 22.65
N ALA A 470 -16.64 -12.40 23.13
CA ALA A 470 -15.94 -11.12 22.98
C ALA A 470 -14.79 -11.04 24.01
N LEU A 471 -13.58 -10.80 23.55
CA LEU A 471 -12.49 -10.32 24.40
C LEU A 471 -12.99 -9.07 25.13
N ALA A 472 -13.14 -9.15 26.45
CA ALA A 472 -13.57 -8.02 27.26
C ALA A 472 -12.61 -6.85 27.10
N CYS A 473 -13.12 -5.63 27.18
CA CYS A 473 -12.29 -4.43 27.26
C CYS A 473 -11.22 -4.60 28.34
N ARG A 474 -10.03 -4.07 28.13
CA ARG A 474 -8.83 -4.22 28.95
C ARG A 474 -9.02 -3.90 30.45
N ASP A 475 -10.11 -3.22 30.78
CA ASP A 475 -10.47 -2.88 32.16
C ASP A 475 -11.29 -3.97 32.91
N GLN A 476 -11.63 -5.08 32.23
CA GLN A 476 -12.36 -6.22 32.81
C GLN A 476 -11.53 -7.52 32.73
N THR A 477 -10.27 -7.45 33.13
CA THR A 477 -9.36 -8.61 33.10
C THR A 477 -9.82 -9.80 33.98
N ARG A 478 -10.71 -9.59 34.93
CA ARG A 478 -11.26 -10.68 35.77
C ARG A 478 -12.32 -11.55 35.06
N ALA A 479 -13.05 -11.00 34.09
CA ALA A 479 -14.14 -11.74 33.43
C ALA A 479 -13.66 -12.83 32.45
N LEU A 480 -12.40 -12.75 31.96
CA LEU A 480 -11.82 -13.74 31.04
C LEU A 480 -11.36 -15.02 31.78
N ALA A 481 -10.89 -14.89 33.02
CA ALA A 481 -10.45 -16.02 33.84
C ALA A 481 -11.62 -16.91 34.27
N GLU A 482 -12.81 -16.34 34.47
CA GLU A 482 -14.00 -17.09 34.88
C GLU A 482 -14.65 -17.89 33.74
N ILE A 483 -14.38 -17.56 32.48
CA ILE A 483 -15.08 -18.10 31.31
C ILE A 483 -14.26 -19.15 30.55
N SER A 484 -12.91 -19.13 30.67
CA SER A 484 -12.02 -20.06 29.93
C SER A 484 -11.27 -21.00 30.87
N PRO A 485 -11.38 -22.34 30.69
CA PRO A 485 -10.58 -23.28 31.47
C PRO A 485 -9.07 -23.06 31.35
N ALA A 486 -8.62 -22.57 30.20
CA ALA A 486 -7.22 -22.22 29.98
C ALA A 486 -6.79 -20.97 30.74
N ALA A 487 -7.65 -19.97 30.84
CA ALA A 487 -7.39 -18.77 31.61
C ALA A 487 -7.40 -19.05 33.12
N SER A 488 -8.32 -19.88 33.61
CA SER A 488 -8.35 -20.37 34.99
C SER A 488 -7.08 -21.14 35.35
N PHE A 489 -6.59 -21.99 34.42
CA PHE A 489 -5.34 -22.71 34.61
C PHE A 489 -4.12 -21.79 34.67
N LEU A 490 -4.10 -20.74 33.85
CA LEU A 490 -3.04 -19.72 33.87
C LEU A 490 -3.06 -18.88 35.17
N GLU A 491 -4.24 -18.61 35.70
CA GLU A 491 -4.40 -17.89 36.97
C GLU A 491 -3.94 -18.74 38.19
N SER A 492 -4.08 -20.07 38.10
CA SER A 492 -3.64 -20.98 39.15
C SER A 492 -2.12 -21.20 39.20
N ARG A 493 -1.36 -20.68 38.23
CA ARG A 493 0.11 -20.81 38.23
C ARG A 493 0.74 -19.98 39.33
N SER A 494 1.75 -20.53 39.97
CA SER A 494 2.56 -19.84 41.00
C SER A 494 3.34 -18.64 40.41
N TRP A 495 3.64 -18.69 39.09
CA TRP A 495 4.27 -17.57 38.37
C TRP A 495 3.26 -16.91 37.43
N GLN A 496 2.96 -15.66 37.65
CA GLN A 496 1.95 -14.87 36.90
C GLN A 496 2.57 -13.86 35.91
N GLY A 497 3.85 -13.95 35.65
CA GLY A 497 4.59 -13.03 34.80
C GLY A 497 5.36 -11.98 35.59
N LEU A 498 6.02 -11.10 34.87
CA LEU A 498 6.75 -9.98 35.47
C LEU A 498 5.75 -8.87 35.82
N GLU A 499 5.42 -8.73 37.10
CA GLU A 499 4.77 -7.51 37.59
C GLU A 499 5.75 -6.35 37.54
N GLN A 500 5.39 -5.32 36.82
CA GLN A 500 6.13 -4.06 36.82
C GLN A 500 5.82 -3.29 38.10
N GLN A 501 6.55 -3.56 39.17
CA GLN A 501 6.51 -2.77 40.40
C GLN A 501 7.40 -1.53 40.23
N LEU A 502 6.95 -0.61 39.38
CA LEU A 502 7.68 0.64 39.11
C LEU A 502 7.83 1.47 40.39
N GLY A 503 9.09 1.68 40.82
CA GLY A 503 9.43 2.46 42.00
C GLY A 503 9.40 1.71 43.32
N GLN A 504 9.01 0.41 43.36
CA GLN A 504 8.97 -0.39 44.60
C GLN A 504 10.15 -1.35 44.73
N THR A 505 10.76 -1.75 43.60
CA THR A 505 11.95 -2.62 43.58
C THR A 505 13.22 -1.78 43.68
N PRO A 506 14.17 -2.09 44.59
CA PRO A 506 15.44 -1.40 44.64
C PRO A 506 16.25 -1.64 43.33
N VAL A 507 16.90 -0.59 42.84
CA VAL A 507 17.77 -0.70 41.67
C VAL A 507 18.98 -1.56 42.04
N SER A 508 19.06 -2.76 41.49
CA SER A 508 20.22 -3.64 41.67
C SER A 508 21.19 -3.45 40.50
N LYS A 509 22.51 -3.48 40.79
CA LYS A 509 23.54 -3.47 39.74
C LYS A 509 23.45 -4.77 38.94
N ALA A 510 23.64 -4.68 37.63
CA ALA A 510 23.73 -5.84 36.77
C ALA A 510 24.89 -6.73 37.23
N VAL A 511 24.62 -8.01 37.48
CA VAL A 511 25.62 -9.01 37.84
C VAL A 511 26.04 -9.72 36.56
N GLN A 512 27.32 -10.06 36.45
CA GLN A 512 27.84 -10.78 35.31
C GLN A 512 27.15 -12.14 35.19
N GLY A 513 26.55 -12.42 34.03
CA GLY A 513 25.84 -13.67 33.76
C GLY A 513 26.78 -14.88 33.75
N ARG A 514 26.23 -16.06 33.93
CA ARG A 514 26.95 -17.34 33.87
C ARG A 514 27.49 -17.59 32.47
N ARG A 515 28.66 -18.25 32.37
CA ARG A 515 29.26 -18.67 31.10
C ARG A 515 28.81 -20.07 30.76
N GLY A 516 28.57 -20.33 29.46
CA GLY A 516 28.17 -21.64 28.95
C GLY A 516 26.76 -21.65 28.36
N ILE A 517 26.31 -22.82 27.90
CA ILE A 517 24.94 -23.05 27.43
C ILE A 517 24.04 -23.32 28.64
N ALA A 518 22.80 -22.84 28.60
CA ALA A 518 21.85 -22.90 29.71
C ALA A 518 21.62 -24.33 30.31
N ILE A 519 21.90 -25.39 29.55
CA ILE A 519 21.77 -26.78 29.96
C ILE A 519 23.05 -27.31 30.65
N ALA A 520 24.17 -26.60 30.59
CA ALA A 520 25.48 -27.02 31.12
C ALA A 520 26.25 -25.79 31.67
N TYR A 521 25.67 -25.09 32.65
CA TYR A 521 26.42 -24.12 33.43
C TYR A 521 27.43 -24.82 34.34
N GLU A 522 28.72 -24.59 34.11
CA GLU A 522 29.82 -25.25 34.81
C GLU A 522 30.01 -24.80 36.28
N ASP A 523 29.34 -23.70 36.67
CA ASP A 523 29.46 -23.12 38.02
C ASP A 523 28.16 -23.24 38.81
N GLU A 524 27.66 -24.42 39.09
CA GLU A 524 26.75 -24.65 40.21
C GLU A 524 27.55 -24.87 41.51
N GLY A 525 28.40 -23.90 41.84
CA GLY A 525 28.99 -23.83 43.16
C GLY A 525 27.92 -23.39 44.15
N CYS A 526 27.52 -24.29 45.03
CA CYS A 526 26.78 -24.02 46.23
C CYS A 526 27.46 -22.92 47.06
N GLU A 527 27.03 -21.69 46.95
CA GLU A 527 27.14 -20.73 48.04
C GLU A 527 25.77 -20.64 48.72
N GLN A 528 25.67 -21.41 49.83
CA GLN A 528 24.62 -21.23 50.84
C GLN A 528 24.90 -19.95 51.65
N PRO A 529 23.88 -19.37 52.29
CA PRO A 529 23.63 -18.00 52.67
C PRO A 529 24.59 -17.41 53.69
#